data_64b03712e796f7709e02358ee6bd32eb
#
_entry.id   64b03712e796f7709e02358ee6bd32eb
#
_cell.length_a   1.000
_cell.length_b   1.000
_cell.length_c   1.000
_cell.angle_alpha   90.00
_cell.angle_beta   90.00
_cell.angle_gamma   90.00
#
_symmetry.space_group_name_H-M   'P 1'
#
loop_
_entity.id
_entity.type
_entity.pdbx_description
1 polymer ?
#
loop_
_entity_poly.entity_id
_entity_poly.type
_entity_poly.pdbx_seq_one_letter_code
_entity_poly.pdbx_strand_id
1 'polypeptide(L)'
;VAFAGSANSQIQKDKQLHFAAGVVSGAFGYEYVYSITKDKKKAFVGGILTSVLTGAVKEAYDSTNPKNKFDFKDLTATTLGGISVNMTIKLFNKNKNKNEKNINITLLSN
;
A
#
# COMPACT_ATOMS: atom_id res chain seq x y z
N VAL A 1 5.15 -17.08 -5.03
CA VAL A 1 6.05 -17.44 -4.00
C VAL A 1 5.55 -18.65 -3.25
N ALA A 2 6.22 -19.72 -3.51
CA ALA A 2 5.84 -20.97 -2.91
C ALA A 2 6.37 -21.01 -1.49
N PHE A 3 5.56 -20.66 -0.57
CA PHE A 3 5.89 -21.02 0.77
C PHE A 3 5.38 -22.39 0.99
N ALA A 4 6.28 -23.34 0.91
CA ALA A 4 5.99 -24.69 1.20
C ALA A 4 5.17 -24.74 2.48
N GLY A 5 4.06 -25.42 2.44
CA GLY A 5 3.21 -25.57 3.58
C GLY A 5 3.97 -26.14 4.73
N SER A 6 4.50 -25.31 5.54
CA SER A 6 5.14 -25.68 6.78
C SER A 6 4.17 -25.41 7.91
N ALA A 7 4.57 -25.72 9.12
CA ALA A 7 3.80 -25.41 10.31
C ALA A 7 3.55 -23.90 10.46
N ASN A 8 4.36 -23.07 9.81
CA ASN A 8 4.24 -21.63 9.85
C ASN A 8 3.32 -21.07 8.77
N SER A 9 2.75 -21.92 7.92
CA SER A 9 1.98 -21.46 6.77
C SER A 9 0.77 -20.60 7.14
N GLN A 10 0.11 -20.90 8.27
CA GLN A 10 -1.04 -20.14 8.72
C GLN A 10 -0.64 -18.72 9.16
N ILE A 11 0.47 -18.60 9.88
CA ILE A 11 1.00 -17.31 10.33
C ILE A 11 1.42 -16.46 9.13
N GLN A 12 2.11 -17.08 8.15
CA GLN A 12 2.52 -16.42 6.94
C GLN A 12 1.34 -16.00 6.08
N LYS A 13 0.32 -16.85 5.99
CA LYS A 13 -0.90 -16.57 5.26
C LYS A 13 -1.64 -15.38 5.86
N ASP A 14 -1.70 -15.31 7.18
CA ASP A 14 -2.32 -14.21 7.89
C ASP A 14 -1.59 -12.89 7.58
N LYS A 15 -0.27 -12.88 7.63
CA LYS A 15 0.53 -11.70 7.30
C LYS A 15 0.41 -11.32 5.84
N GLN A 16 0.29 -12.28 4.94
CA GLN A 16 0.03 -12.00 3.52
C GLN A 16 -1.31 -11.31 3.33
N LEU A 17 -2.33 -11.72 4.07
CA LEU A 17 -3.64 -11.07 4.03
C LEU A 17 -3.56 -9.63 4.53
N HIS A 18 -2.82 -9.39 5.61
CA HIS A 18 -2.60 -8.04 6.11
C HIS A 18 -1.82 -7.18 5.11
N PHE A 19 -0.80 -7.74 4.50
CA PHE A 19 -0.05 -7.06 3.46
C PHE A 19 -0.95 -6.72 2.27
N ALA A 20 -1.77 -7.67 1.82
CA ALA A 20 -2.70 -7.43 0.72
C ALA A 20 -3.74 -6.35 1.08
N ALA A 21 -4.24 -6.38 2.31
CA ALA A 21 -5.15 -5.34 2.79
C ALA A 21 -4.49 -3.97 2.77
N GLY A 22 -3.21 -3.90 3.12
CA GLY A 22 -2.42 -2.67 3.05
C GLY A 22 -2.25 -2.18 1.62
N VAL A 23 -2.00 -3.09 0.68
CA VAL A 23 -1.89 -2.74 -0.74
C VAL A 23 -3.21 -2.13 -1.23
N VAL A 24 -4.31 -2.80 -0.97
CA VAL A 24 -5.63 -2.35 -1.43
C VAL A 24 -6.01 -1.01 -0.79
N SER A 25 -5.92 -0.92 0.53
CA SER A 25 -6.28 0.31 1.24
C SER A 25 -5.34 1.46 0.90
N GLY A 26 -4.05 1.19 0.73
CA GLY A 26 -3.08 2.19 0.32
C GLY A 26 -3.37 2.73 -1.07
N ALA A 27 -3.74 1.85 -2.01
CA ALA A 27 -4.11 2.27 -3.35
C ALA A 27 -5.38 3.13 -3.35
N PHE A 28 -6.39 2.72 -2.61
CA PHE A 28 -7.62 3.52 -2.48
C PHE A 28 -7.35 4.87 -1.83
N GLY A 29 -6.52 4.90 -0.79
CA GLY A 29 -6.16 6.15 -0.14
C GLY A 29 -5.43 7.09 -1.08
N TYR A 30 -4.51 6.57 -1.88
CA TYR A 30 -3.82 7.36 -2.89
C TYR A 30 -4.82 7.97 -3.88
N GLU A 31 -5.70 7.13 -4.47
CA GLU A 31 -6.66 7.58 -5.46
C GLU A 31 -7.62 8.63 -4.88
N TYR A 32 -8.07 8.41 -3.66
CA TYR A 32 -8.99 9.34 -3.01
C TYR A 32 -8.34 10.70 -2.80
N VAL A 33 -7.15 10.73 -2.20
CA VAL A 33 -6.46 11.99 -1.93
C VAL A 33 -6.06 12.67 -3.24
N TYR A 34 -5.60 11.91 -4.22
CA TYR A 34 -5.25 12.47 -5.52
C TYR A 34 -6.47 13.08 -6.22
N SER A 35 -7.64 12.43 -6.13
CA SER A 35 -8.84 12.96 -6.75
C SER A 35 -9.26 14.32 -6.18
N ILE A 36 -8.98 14.54 -4.91
CA ILE A 36 -9.34 15.79 -4.23
C ILE A 36 -8.26 16.85 -4.42
N THR A 37 -7.00 16.50 -4.24
CA THR A 37 -5.90 17.48 -4.16
C THR A 37 -5.14 17.65 -5.47
N LYS A 38 -5.19 16.66 -6.37
CA LYS A 38 -4.35 16.60 -7.58
C LYS A 38 -2.87 16.73 -7.28
N ASP A 39 -2.48 16.43 -6.05
CA ASP A 39 -1.09 16.52 -5.58
C ASP A 39 -0.59 15.10 -5.29
N LYS A 40 0.40 14.66 -6.07
CA LYS A 40 0.94 13.30 -5.96
C LYS A 40 1.65 13.06 -4.63
N LYS A 41 2.29 14.08 -4.07
CA LYS A 41 2.94 13.95 -2.76
C LYS A 41 1.93 13.75 -1.66
N LYS A 42 0.85 14.53 -1.66
CA LYS A 42 -0.23 14.37 -0.69
C LYS A 42 -0.90 13.01 -0.84
N ALA A 43 -1.10 12.58 -2.10
CA ALA A 43 -1.69 11.27 -2.36
C ALA A 43 -0.79 10.14 -1.85
N PHE A 44 0.52 10.25 -2.03
CA PHE A 44 1.48 9.27 -1.55
C PHE A 44 1.38 9.12 -0.02
N VAL A 45 1.46 10.25 0.69
CA VAL A 45 1.36 10.25 2.15
C VAL A 45 -0.03 9.77 2.60
N GLY A 46 -1.07 10.25 1.93
CA GLY A 46 -2.45 9.86 2.25
C GLY A 46 -2.69 8.36 2.05
N GLY A 47 -2.10 7.78 1.00
CA GLY A 47 -2.20 6.35 0.76
C GLY A 47 -1.55 5.54 1.87
N ILE A 48 -0.35 5.94 2.30
CA ILE A 48 0.34 5.26 3.39
C ILE A 48 -0.45 5.40 4.70
N LEU A 49 -0.92 6.61 5.01
CA LEU A 49 -1.71 6.84 6.21
C LEU A 49 -3.01 6.02 6.22
N THR A 50 -3.65 5.88 5.07
CA THR A 50 -4.87 5.07 4.96
C THR A 50 -4.56 3.61 5.30
N SER A 51 -3.44 3.07 4.84
CA SER A 51 -3.07 1.70 5.16
C SER A 51 -2.76 1.52 6.65
N VAL A 52 -2.09 2.50 7.27
CA VAL A 52 -1.81 2.48 8.71
C VAL A 52 -3.12 2.49 9.50
N LEU A 53 -4.04 3.39 9.12
CA LEU A 53 -5.34 3.49 9.80
C LEU A 53 -6.15 2.20 9.64
N THR A 54 -6.15 1.62 8.44
CA THR A 54 -6.85 0.36 8.18
C THR A 54 -6.31 -0.76 9.08
N GLY A 55 -5.00 -0.86 9.16
CA GLY A 55 -4.38 -1.87 10.02
C GLY A 55 -4.65 -1.61 11.49
N ALA A 56 -4.57 -0.35 11.93
CA ALA A 56 -4.82 0.00 13.32
C ALA A 56 -6.28 -0.28 13.73
N VAL A 57 -7.24 0.07 12.87
CA VAL A 57 -8.65 -0.17 13.14
C VAL A 57 -8.92 -1.67 13.25
N LYS A 58 -8.35 -2.44 12.33
CA LYS A 58 -8.53 -3.89 12.36
C LYS A 58 -7.95 -4.50 13.63
N GLU A 59 -6.74 -4.10 14.02
CA GLU A 59 -6.10 -4.60 15.22
C GLU A 59 -6.84 -4.17 16.47
N ALA A 60 -7.35 -2.95 16.52
CA ALA A 60 -8.15 -2.49 17.63
C ALA A 60 -9.45 -3.28 17.74
N TYR A 61 -10.09 -3.58 16.61
CA TYR A 61 -11.29 -4.40 16.59
C TYR A 61 -10.99 -5.82 17.08
N ASP A 62 -9.93 -6.43 16.59
CA ASP A 62 -9.54 -7.79 16.98
C ASP A 62 -9.17 -7.85 18.47
N SER A 63 -8.60 -6.79 19.01
CA SER A 63 -8.19 -6.76 20.43
C SER A 63 -9.38 -6.66 21.39
N THR A 64 -10.58 -6.35 20.89
CA THR A 64 -11.79 -6.41 21.74
C THR A 64 -12.15 -7.82 22.13
N ASN A 65 -11.67 -8.82 21.40
CA ASN A 65 -11.84 -10.22 21.78
C ASN A 65 -10.78 -10.57 22.83
N PRO A 66 -11.17 -11.11 24.02
CA PRO A 66 -10.21 -11.41 25.07
C PRO A 66 -9.10 -12.39 24.66
N LYS A 67 -9.32 -13.17 23.63
CA LYS A 67 -8.34 -14.15 23.13
C LYS A 67 -7.32 -13.53 22.17
N ASN A 68 -7.59 -12.34 21.65
CA ASN A 68 -6.74 -11.68 20.69
C ASN A 68 -6.10 -10.44 21.32
N LYS A 69 -4.82 -10.26 21.07
CA LYS A 69 -4.10 -9.06 21.49
C LYS A 69 -3.79 -8.22 20.27
N PHE A 70 -3.61 -6.92 20.48
CA PHE A 70 -3.14 -6.01 19.43
C PHE A 70 -1.79 -6.52 18.94
N ASP A 71 -1.69 -6.82 17.64
CA ASP A 71 -0.48 -7.38 17.05
C ASP A 71 0.19 -6.34 16.16
N PHE A 72 1.29 -5.80 16.65
CA PHE A 72 2.06 -4.82 15.88
C PHE A 72 2.70 -5.41 14.63
N LYS A 73 2.93 -6.72 14.60
CA LYS A 73 3.46 -7.38 13.40
C LYS A 73 2.45 -7.32 12.27
N ASP A 74 1.18 -7.52 12.57
CA ASP A 74 0.10 -7.45 11.58
C ASP A 74 -0.09 -6.01 11.10
N LEU A 75 -0.02 -5.04 12.01
CA LEU A 75 -0.05 -3.63 11.65
C LEU A 75 1.12 -3.27 10.75
N THR A 76 2.32 -3.75 11.08
CA THR A 76 3.51 -3.53 10.25
C THR A 76 3.33 -4.11 8.86
N ALA A 77 2.80 -5.33 8.74
CA ALA A 77 2.57 -5.97 7.45
C ALA A 77 1.60 -5.15 6.60
N THR A 78 0.51 -4.65 7.19
CA THR A 78 -0.47 -3.81 6.50
C THR A 78 0.19 -2.50 6.04
N THR A 79 0.97 -1.87 6.91
CA THR A 79 1.67 -0.63 6.58
C THR A 79 2.68 -0.84 5.45
N LEU A 80 3.43 -1.95 5.49
CA LEU A 80 4.38 -2.28 4.43
C LEU A 80 3.68 -2.48 3.09
N GLY A 81 2.48 -3.08 3.10
CA GLY A 81 1.67 -3.20 1.89
C GLY A 81 1.30 -1.84 1.32
N GLY A 82 0.88 -0.91 2.19
CA GLY A 82 0.56 0.45 1.78
C GLY A 82 1.76 1.20 1.24
N ILE A 83 2.91 1.08 1.89
CA ILE A 83 4.15 1.69 1.41
C ILE A 83 4.53 1.12 0.04
N SER A 84 4.48 -0.21 -0.10
CA SER A 84 4.87 -0.87 -1.35
C SER A 84 4.02 -0.42 -2.53
N VAL A 85 2.69 -0.38 -2.38
CA VAL A 85 1.82 0.03 -3.47
C VAL A 85 2.00 1.50 -3.79
N ASN A 86 2.18 2.36 -2.79
CA ASN A 86 2.35 3.78 -3.04
C ASN A 86 3.69 4.09 -3.69
N MET A 87 4.75 3.37 -3.32
CA MET A 87 6.03 3.49 -4.01
C MET A 87 5.92 3.00 -5.45
N THR A 88 5.20 1.93 -5.70
CA THR A 88 4.97 1.42 -7.05
C THR A 88 4.24 2.45 -7.90
N ILE A 89 3.19 3.06 -7.37
CA ILE A 89 2.45 4.12 -8.08
C ILE A 89 3.37 5.30 -8.38
N LYS A 90 4.20 5.70 -7.43
CA LYS A 90 5.14 6.80 -7.62
C LYS A 90 6.13 6.50 -8.75
N LEU A 91 6.66 5.28 -8.79
CA LEU A 91 7.59 4.87 -9.84
C LEU A 91 6.93 4.83 -11.20
N PHE A 92 5.70 4.31 -11.29
CA PHE A 92 4.94 4.31 -12.54
C PHE A 92 4.68 5.72 -13.03
N ASN A 93 4.29 6.64 -12.15
CA ASN A 93 4.05 8.02 -12.53
C ASN A 93 5.33 8.68 -13.01
N LYS A 94 6.45 8.40 -12.37
CA LYS A 94 7.76 8.94 -12.78
C LYS A 94 8.15 8.43 -14.16
N ASN A 95 7.99 7.13 -14.41
CA ASN A 95 8.31 6.54 -15.70
C ASN A 95 7.40 7.07 -16.80
N LYS A 96 6.11 7.23 -16.52
CA LYS A 96 5.16 7.77 -17.46
C LYS A 96 5.53 9.19 -17.86
N ASN A 97 5.86 10.03 -16.90
CA ASN A 97 6.28 11.42 -17.17
C ASN A 97 7.57 11.46 -17.99
N LYS A 98 8.51 10.56 -17.71
CA LYS A 98 9.75 10.47 -18.47
C LYS A 98 9.48 10.07 -19.92
N ASN A 99 8.62 9.09 -20.15
CA ASN A 99 8.26 8.65 -21.50
C ASN A 99 7.54 9.74 -22.27
N GLU A 100 6.61 10.45 -21.66
CA GLU A 100 5.90 11.57 -22.28
C GLU A 100 6.89 12.68 -22.67
N LYS A 101 7.85 12.97 -21.80
CA LYS A 101 8.88 13.97 -22.06
C LYS A 101 9.74 13.58 -23.25
N ASN A 102 10.15 12.31 -23.33
CA ASN A 102 10.95 11.82 -24.45
C ASN A 102 10.18 11.86 -25.76
N ILE A 103 8.91 11.51 -25.75
CA ILE A 103 8.04 11.58 -26.93
C ILE A 103 7.91 13.04 -27.41
N ASN A 104 7.68 13.97 -26.49
CA ASN A 104 7.56 15.39 -26.84
C ASN A 104 8.86 15.93 -27.45
N ILE A 105 10.01 15.55 -26.90
CA ILE A 105 11.31 15.96 -27.44
C ILE A 105 11.49 15.40 -28.86
N THR A 106 11.12 14.13 -29.09
CA THR A 106 11.21 13.49 -30.39
C THR A 106 10.32 14.20 -31.41
N LEU A 107 9.08 14.55 -31.02
CA LEU A 107 8.15 15.27 -31.89
C LEU A 107 8.66 16.67 -32.23
N LEU A 108 9.30 17.34 -31.27
CA LEU A 108 9.86 18.68 -31.50
C LEU A 108 11.10 18.67 -32.39
N SER A 109 11.85 17.57 -32.38
CA SER A 109 13.09 17.45 -33.16
C SER A 109 12.84 17.14 -34.65
N ASN A 110 11.63 16.70 -34.97
CA ASN A 110 11.24 16.47 -36.37
C ASN A 110 10.58 17.72 -36.95
#